data_67d1177ed5e23821427125d6b42d9ef3
#
_entry.id   67d1177ed5e23821427125d6b42d9ef3
#
_cell.length_a   1.000
_cell.length_b   1.000
_cell.length_c   1.000
_cell.angle_alpha   90.00
_cell.angle_beta   90.00
_cell.angle_gamma   90.00
#
_symmetry.space_group_name_H-M   'P 1'
#
loop_
_entity.id
_entity.type
_entity.pdbx_description
1 polymer ?
#
loop_
_entity_poly.entity_id
_entity_poly.type
_entity_poly.pdbx_seq_one_letter_code
_entity_poly.pdbx_strand_id
1 'polypeptide(L)'
;MRIVFLAYATLVGACVGSFLNVCITRWPEGLSVVRPRSRCPRCERPIAWYDNIPVISWLVLRGKCRGCGLPISPLYPSIELATVLIWLASAIAYGPSFVALRMAIFATLLLGVAVTDLRTYTIPDGFTVTGFLFLLGAAVVGVFLGDQGPFVGPWDAFLGACVGAGAIAIVGWLGEAALKKEAMGFGDVTLMAFVGAAIGPELALLTVFVGAAIGAIVFLLIVLPISRLRRAPRASVAAAQGAMAVAGGPSDVPVGLTSEPLKDDATVDAHGLPHVPFGVFLAPAAIVTLIYGRRLIDFYLAYMAGA
;
A
#
# COMPACT_ATOMS: atom_id res chain seq x y z
N MET A 1 13.27 -22.77 22.93
CA MET A 1 12.66 -22.90 21.59
C MET A 1 11.88 -21.66 21.18
N ARG A 2 10.88 -21.19 21.96
CA ARG A 2 10.04 -20.02 21.59
C ARG A 2 10.85 -18.73 21.34
N ILE A 3 11.79 -18.39 22.22
CA ILE A 3 12.63 -17.18 22.08
C ILE A 3 13.46 -17.22 20.79
N VAL A 4 14.06 -18.37 20.47
CA VAL A 4 14.87 -18.57 19.27
C VAL A 4 14.01 -18.39 18.02
N PHE A 5 12.78 -18.93 18.02
CA PHE A 5 11.84 -18.75 16.90
C PHE A 5 11.43 -17.29 16.71
N LEU A 6 11.12 -16.57 17.79
CA LEU A 6 10.77 -15.14 17.72
C LEU A 6 11.96 -14.29 17.24
N ALA A 7 13.18 -14.59 17.70
CA ALA A 7 14.38 -13.92 17.20
C ALA A 7 14.61 -14.18 15.71
N TYR A 8 14.39 -15.41 15.25
CA TYR A 8 14.45 -15.76 13.83
C TYR A 8 13.39 -15.01 13.00
N ALA A 9 12.13 -14.99 13.46
CA ALA A 9 11.06 -14.25 12.80
C ALA A 9 11.37 -12.75 12.71
N THR A 10 11.92 -12.15 13.77
CA THR A 10 12.36 -10.76 13.79
C THR A 10 13.45 -10.48 12.74
N LEU A 11 14.46 -11.36 12.68
CA LEU A 11 15.57 -11.22 11.73
C LEU A 11 15.09 -11.34 10.28
N VAL A 12 14.27 -12.36 9.99
CA VAL A 12 13.69 -12.56 8.65
C VAL A 12 12.78 -11.37 8.28
N GLY A 13 11.93 -10.93 9.21
CA GLY A 13 11.08 -9.76 9.01
C GLY A 13 11.88 -8.49 8.69
N ALA A 14 13.03 -8.28 9.35
CA ALA A 14 13.92 -7.16 9.07
C ALA A 14 14.51 -7.24 7.64
N CYS A 15 15.02 -8.41 7.25
CA CYS A 15 15.55 -8.62 5.90
C CYS A 15 14.46 -8.42 4.81
N VAL A 16 13.27 -8.99 5.04
CA VAL A 16 12.12 -8.82 4.13
C VAL A 16 11.69 -7.37 4.05
N GLY A 17 11.68 -6.62 5.16
CA GLY A 17 11.35 -5.20 5.19
C GLY A 17 12.33 -4.33 4.39
N SER A 18 13.62 -4.63 4.49
CA SER A 18 14.64 -3.95 3.68
C SER A 18 14.46 -4.24 2.19
N PHE A 19 14.13 -5.50 1.82
CA PHE A 19 13.80 -5.85 0.44
C PHE A 19 12.48 -5.21 -0.03
N LEU A 20 11.48 -5.12 0.84
CA LEU A 20 10.21 -4.46 0.56
C LEU A 20 10.40 -2.98 0.16
N ASN A 21 11.33 -2.27 0.79
CA ASN A 21 11.70 -0.91 0.40
C ASN A 21 12.20 -0.83 -1.05
N VAL A 22 12.96 -1.83 -1.50
CA VAL A 22 13.41 -1.92 -2.90
C VAL A 22 12.23 -2.15 -3.84
N CYS A 23 11.29 -3.04 -3.48
CA CYS A 23 10.09 -3.30 -4.27
C CYS A 23 9.22 -2.04 -4.40
N ILE A 24 8.95 -1.34 -3.29
CA ILE A 24 8.14 -0.11 -3.24
C ILE A 24 8.73 0.99 -4.13
N THR A 25 10.06 1.08 -4.23
CA THR A 25 10.71 2.13 -5.01
C THR A 25 10.88 1.78 -6.48
N ARG A 26 11.02 0.50 -6.83
CA ARG A 26 11.39 0.06 -8.18
C ARG A 26 10.24 -0.48 -9.02
N TRP A 27 9.31 -1.20 -8.42
CA TRP A 27 8.19 -1.77 -9.18
C TRP A 27 7.28 -0.75 -9.84
N PRO A 28 6.93 0.41 -9.21
CA PRO A 28 6.14 1.45 -9.90
C PRO A 28 6.82 2.00 -11.16
N GLU A 29 8.15 1.98 -11.20
CA GLU A 29 8.95 2.45 -12.32
C GLU A 29 9.31 1.34 -13.32
N GLY A 30 8.80 0.11 -13.13
CA GLY A 30 9.12 -1.06 -13.96
C GLY A 30 10.57 -1.51 -13.86
N LEU A 31 11.30 -1.10 -12.82
CA LEU A 31 12.72 -1.40 -12.66
C LEU A 31 12.96 -2.76 -11.99
N SER A 32 14.09 -3.39 -12.34
CA SER A 32 14.52 -4.65 -11.73
C SER A 32 14.83 -4.49 -10.24
N VAL A 33 14.27 -5.37 -9.40
CA VAL A 33 14.56 -5.43 -7.96
C VAL A 33 15.88 -6.14 -7.64
N VAL A 34 16.46 -6.85 -8.62
CA VAL A 34 17.71 -7.63 -8.44
C VAL A 34 18.94 -6.80 -8.78
N ARG A 35 18.90 -6.01 -9.84
CA ARG A 35 20.03 -5.18 -10.32
C ARG A 35 19.55 -3.79 -10.68
N PRO A 36 20.38 -2.75 -10.45
CA PRO A 36 21.64 -2.73 -9.71
C PRO A 36 21.46 -2.90 -8.20
N ARG A 37 22.58 -3.08 -7.45
CA ARG A 37 22.57 -3.09 -5.96
C ARG A 37 22.06 -1.76 -5.41
N SER A 38 21.66 -1.77 -4.12
CA SER A 38 21.21 -0.56 -3.42
C SER A 38 22.28 0.54 -3.46
N ARG A 39 21.88 1.75 -3.86
CA ARG A 39 22.73 2.92 -3.99
C ARG A 39 22.02 4.16 -3.44
N CYS A 40 22.79 5.13 -3.02
CA CYS A 40 22.24 6.41 -2.61
C CYS A 40 21.64 7.14 -3.84
N PRO A 41 20.38 7.61 -3.81
CA PRO A 41 19.76 8.26 -4.98
C PRO A 41 20.38 9.64 -5.31
N ARG A 42 21.18 10.19 -4.40
CA ARG A 42 21.80 11.51 -4.57
C ARG A 42 23.24 11.46 -5.07
N CYS A 43 24.09 10.64 -4.47
CA CYS A 43 25.51 10.52 -4.85
C CYS A 43 25.84 9.24 -5.61
N GLU A 44 24.85 8.41 -5.90
CA GLU A 44 24.92 7.13 -6.63
C GLU A 44 25.93 6.10 -6.06
N ARG A 45 26.60 6.43 -4.94
CA ARG A 45 27.52 5.50 -4.28
C ARG A 45 26.77 4.23 -3.86
N PRO A 46 27.32 3.03 -4.16
CA PRO A 46 26.76 1.77 -3.67
C PRO A 46 26.75 1.75 -2.14
N ILE A 47 25.65 1.26 -1.56
CA ILE A 47 25.52 1.10 -0.12
C ILE A 47 26.26 -0.18 0.28
N ALA A 48 27.19 -0.06 1.25
CA ALA A 48 27.91 -1.18 1.81
C ALA A 48 26.91 -2.10 2.56
N TRP A 49 27.19 -3.41 2.62
CA TRP A 49 26.30 -4.37 3.27
C TRP A 49 26.00 -4.04 4.75
N TYR A 50 27.00 -3.52 5.47
CA TYR A 50 26.88 -3.12 6.88
C TYR A 50 26.09 -1.80 7.06
N ASP A 51 25.97 -0.98 6.01
CA ASP A 51 25.12 0.23 5.99
C ASP A 51 23.68 -0.10 5.52
N ASN A 52 23.41 -1.36 5.19
CA ASN A 52 22.10 -1.86 4.77
C ASN A 52 21.47 -2.80 5.83
N ILE A 53 21.98 -2.80 7.06
CA ILE A 53 21.38 -3.53 8.19
C ILE A 53 20.08 -2.80 8.57
N PRO A 54 18.90 -3.48 8.47
CA PRO A 54 17.61 -2.82 8.63
C PRO A 54 17.49 -2.09 9.97
N VAL A 55 16.92 -0.89 9.96
CA VAL A 55 16.70 0.01 11.09
C VAL A 55 18.02 0.45 11.77
N ILE A 56 18.90 -0.49 12.08
CA ILE A 56 20.15 -0.25 12.84
C ILE A 56 21.07 0.73 12.09
N SER A 57 21.29 0.50 10.80
CA SER A 57 22.16 1.36 10.00
C SER A 57 21.65 2.79 9.94
N TRP A 58 20.33 2.98 9.83
CA TRP A 58 19.74 4.32 9.83
C TRP A 58 19.96 5.04 11.16
N LEU A 59 19.83 4.35 12.29
CA LEU A 59 20.10 4.89 13.63
C LEU A 59 21.57 5.23 13.82
N VAL A 60 22.48 4.31 13.45
CA VAL A 60 23.95 4.52 13.57
C VAL A 60 24.42 5.69 12.71
N LEU A 61 23.87 5.81 11.49
CA LEU A 61 24.18 6.90 10.55
C LEU A 61 23.39 8.18 10.86
N ARG A 62 22.57 8.19 11.92
CA ARG A 62 21.71 9.33 12.30
C ARG A 62 20.87 9.84 11.14
N GLY A 63 20.34 8.92 10.35
CA GLY A 63 19.50 9.23 9.19
C GLY A 63 20.23 9.92 8.04
N LYS A 64 21.56 9.79 7.90
CA LYS A 64 22.36 10.45 6.86
C LYS A 64 23.15 9.45 6.04
N CYS A 65 23.33 9.76 4.75
CA CYS A 65 24.17 8.97 3.88
C CYS A 65 25.65 9.09 4.30
N ARG A 66 26.37 7.96 4.44
CA ARG A 66 27.80 7.95 4.76
C ARG A 66 28.67 8.65 3.71
N GLY A 67 28.23 8.66 2.44
CA GLY A 67 29.00 9.23 1.33
C GLY A 67 28.83 10.74 1.17
N CYS A 68 27.59 11.24 1.15
CA CYS A 68 27.30 12.65 0.86
C CYS A 68 26.71 13.42 2.05
N GLY A 69 26.45 12.77 3.21
CA GLY A 69 25.89 13.43 4.40
C GLY A 69 24.43 13.86 4.29
N LEU A 70 23.79 13.69 3.14
CA LEU A 70 22.39 14.08 2.94
C LEU A 70 21.43 13.17 3.72
N PRO A 71 20.27 13.71 4.14
CA PRO A 71 19.29 12.96 4.94
C PRO A 71 18.67 11.80 4.15
N ILE A 72 18.49 10.66 4.84
CA ILE A 72 17.74 9.49 4.39
C ILE A 72 16.34 9.55 5.00
N SER A 73 15.31 9.43 4.17
CA SER A 73 13.92 9.51 4.62
C SER A 73 13.63 8.52 5.76
N PRO A 74 12.93 8.94 6.83
CA PRO A 74 12.51 8.07 7.92
C PRO A 74 11.51 7.00 7.48
N LEU A 75 10.91 7.12 6.30
CA LEU A 75 10.00 6.12 5.74
C LEU A 75 10.69 4.76 5.55
N TYR A 76 12.00 4.76 5.19
CA TYR A 76 12.74 3.50 5.02
C TYR A 76 12.78 2.65 6.31
N PRO A 77 13.31 3.16 7.44
CA PRO A 77 13.30 2.39 8.68
C PRO A 77 11.89 2.15 9.24
N SER A 78 10.90 3.00 8.93
CA SER A 78 9.51 2.78 9.34
C SER A 78 8.89 1.56 8.66
N ILE A 79 9.14 1.35 7.37
CA ILE A 79 8.68 0.17 6.63
C ILE A 79 9.38 -1.10 7.14
N GLU A 80 10.69 -1.02 7.40
CA GLU A 80 11.46 -2.13 7.96
C GLU A 80 10.92 -2.53 9.34
N LEU A 81 10.67 -1.56 10.21
CA LEU A 81 10.11 -1.80 11.55
C LEU A 81 8.68 -2.36 11.48
N ALA A 82 7.82 -1.80 10.61
CA ALA A 82 6.47 -2.31 10.41
C ALA A 82 6.47 -3.77 9.94
N THR A 83 7.39 -4.12 9.03
CA THR A 83 7.55 -5.51 8.58
C THR A 83 8.03 -6.43 9.70
N VAL A 84 9.00 -5.98 10.51
CA VAL A 84 9.42 -6.71 11.71
C VAL A 84 8.24 -6.97 12.66
N LEU A 85 7.42 -5.95 12.91
CA LEU A 85 6.25 -6.09 13.78
C LEU A 85 5.20 -7.05 13.21
N ILE A 86 4.96 -7.03 11.90
CA ILE A 86 4.07 -7.99 11.21
C ILE A 86 4.56 -9.42 11.41
N TRP A 87 5.86 -9.68 11.17
CA TRP A 87 6.44 -11.02 11.29
C TRP A 87 6.44 -11.50 12.74
N LEU A 88 6.78 -10.62 13.68
CA LEU A 88 6.76 -10.92 15.10
C LEU A 88 5.34 -11.19 15.61
N ALA A 89 4.36 -10.37 15.23
CA ALA A 89 2.95 -10.57 15.57
C ALA A 89 2.41 -11.89 15.03
N SER A 90 2.71 -12.22 13.77
CA SER A 90 2.33 -13.50 13.15
C SER A 90 2.95 -14.69 13.88
N ALA A 91 4.24 -14.59 14.26
CA ALA A 91 4.95 -15.62 15.02
C ALA A 91 4.40 -15.79 16.45
N ILE A 92 3.99 -14.71 17.10
CA ILE A 92 3.39 -14.75 18.45
C ILE A 92 1.99 -15.37 18.39
N ALA A 93 1.18 -14.99 17.39
CA ALA A 93 -0.21 -15.41 17.27
C ALA A 93 -0.35 -16.89 16.87
N TYR A 94 0.48 -17.34 15.92
CA TYR A 94 0.33 -18.68 15.32
C TYR A 94 1.49 -19.63 15.60
N GLY A 95 2.52 -19.20 16.34
CA GLY A 95 3.69 -20.04 16.65
C GLY A 95 4.49 -20.46 15.40
N PRO A 96 5.34 -21.50 15.50
CA PRO A 96 6.11 -22.04 14.38
C PRO A 96 5.21 -22.89 13.45
N SER A 97 4.36 -22.25 12.69
CA SER A 97 3.37 -22.87 11.81
C SER A 97 3.42 -22.28 10.40
N PHE A 98 2.87 -23.01 9.44
CA PHE A 98 2.72 -22.51 8.06
C PHE A 98 1.74 -21.34 8.01
N VAL A 99 0.73 -21.29 8.91
CA VAL A 99 -0.18 -20.16 9.06
C VAL A 99 0.58 -18.86 9.37
N ALA A 100 1.54 -18.91 10.30
CA ALA A 100 2.35 -17.74 10.65
C ALA A 100 3.10 -17.19 9.43
N LEU A 101 3.68 -18.07 8.60
CA LEU A 101 4.37 -17.69 7.38
C LEU A 101 3.41 -17.06 6.36
N ARG A 102 2.25 -17.68 6.12
CA ARG A 102 1.21 -17.15 5.21
C ARG A 102 0.76 -15.76 5.65
N MET A 103 0.48 -15.58 6.93
CA MET A 103 0.06 -14.31 7.51
C MET A 103 1.14 -13.24 7.36
N ALA A 104 2.39 -13.57 7.70
CA ALA A 104 3.50 -12.63 7.61
C ALA A 104 3.73 -12.15 6.16
N ILE A 105 3.73 -13.06 5.19
CA ILE A 105 3.90 -12.72 3.77
C ILE A 105 2.70 -11.91 3.26
N PHE A 106 1.47 -12.35 3.53
CA PHE A 106 0.25 -11.66 3.12
C PHE A 106 0.22 -10.21 3.62
N ALA A 107 0.42 -10.02 4.92
CA ALA A 107 0.41 -8.68 5.51
C ALA A 107 1.59 -7.80 5.03
N THR A 108 2.77 -8.41 4.76
CA THR A 108 3.91 -7.69 4.18
C THR A 108 3.62 -7.18 2.76
N LEU A 109 3.02 -8.01 1.92
CA LEU A 109 2.64 -7.60 0.56
C LEU A 109 1.57 -6.51 0.57
N LEU A 110 0.58 -6.62 1.47
CA LEU A 110 -0.43 -5.57 1.67
C LEU A 110 0.18 -4.25 2.17
N LEU A 111 1.18 -4.32 3.06
CA LEU A 111 1.94 -3.12 3.48
C LEU A 111 2.65 -2.49 2.27
N GLY A 112 3.27 -3.31 1.41
CA GLY A 112 3.90 -2.85 0.17
C GLY A 112 2.91 -2.15 -0.75
N VAL A 113 1.75 -2.76 -0.99
CA VAL A 113 0.66 -2.15 -1.79
C VAL A 113 0.22 -0.82 -1.18
N ALA A 114 -0.11 -0.79 0.12
CA ALA A 114 -0.60 0.42 0.78
C ALA A 114 0.40 1.58 0.71
N VAL A 115 1.69 1.30 0.95
CA VAL A 115 2.74 2.35 0.90
C VAL A 115 2.99 2.81 -0.53
N THR A 116 2.95 1.91 -1.51
CA THR A 116 3.17 2.27 -2.92
C THR A 116 1.98 3.10 -3.43
N ASP A 117 0.77 2.65 -3.19
CA ASP A 117 -0.45 3.34 -3.59
C ASP A 117 -0.53 4.75 -2.96
N LEU A 118 -0.16 4.88 -1.68
CA LEU A 118 -0.09 6.18 -0.99
C LEU A 118 0.93 7.14 -1.62
N ARG A 119 2.01 6.63 -2.24
CA ARG A 119 3.10 7.44 -2.80
C ARG A 119 2.95 7.75 -4.28
N THR A 120 2.44 6.79 -5.05
CA THR A 120 2.44 6.84 -6.51
C THR A 120 1.06 6.71 -7.13
N TYR A 121 0.02 6.47 -6.31
CA TYR A 121 -1.35 6.19 -6.78
C TYR A 121 -1.41 5.02 -7.77
N THR A 122 -0.49 4.07 -7.62
CA THR A 122 -0.42 2.87 -8.47
C THR A 122 -0.19 1.64 -7.62
N ILE A 123 -0.80 0.53 -8.02
CA ILE A 123 -0.60 -0.79 -7.41
C ILE A 123 0.20 -1.64 -8.39
N PRO A 124 1.50 -1.86 -8.13
CA PRO A 124 2.34 -2.66 -9.02
C PRO A 124 1.94 -4.14 -9.02
N ASP A 125 1.87 -4.73 -10.21
CA ASP A 125 1.59 -6.16 -10.39
C ASP A 125 2.59 -7.07 -9.66
N GLY A 126 3.81 -6.58 -9.43
CA GLY A 126 4.81 -7.28 -8.64
C GLY A 126 4.30 -7.72 -7.27
N PHE A 127 3.49 -6.91 -6.57
CA PHE A 127 2.89 -7.28 -5.29
C PHE A 127 1.69 -8.21 -5.46
N THR A 128 0.77 -7.85 -6.34
CA THR A 128 -0.53 -8.54 -6.45
C THR A 128 -0.40 -9.90 -7.11
N VAL A 129 0.37 -10.02 -8.21
CA VAL A 129 0.58 -11.28 -8.92
C VAL A 129 1.42 -12.25 -8.10
N THR A 130 2.55 -11.78 -7.50
CA THR A 130 3.37 -12.66 -6.65
C THR A 130 2.60 -13.12 -5.42
N GLY A 131 1.81 -12.23 -4.81
CA GLY A 131 0.95 -12.56 -3.68
C GLY A 131 -0.15 -13.54 -4.03
N PHE A 132 -0.83 -13.35 -5.16
CA PHE A 132 -1.84 -14.25 -5.68
C PHE A 132 -1.30 -15.66 -5.93
N LEU A 133 -0.19 -15.77 -6.65
CA LEU A 133 0.44 -17.07 -6.93
C LEU A 133 0.92 -17.75 -5.65
N PHE A 134 1.51 -16.98 -4.73
CA PHE A 134 1.92 -17.50 -3.42
C PHE A 134 0.72 -18.06 -2.64
N LEU A 135 -0.39 -17.34 -2.57
CA LEU A 135 -1.56 -17.78 -1.79
C LEU A 135 -2.26 -18.98 -2.40
N LEU A 136 -2.38 -19.06 -3.72
CA LEU A 136 -2.92 -20.25 -4.38
C LEU A 136 -2.03 -21.47 -4.11
N GLY A 137 -0.72 -21.34 -4.27
CA GLY A 137 0.21 -22.42 -3.94
C GLY A 137 0.18 -22.79 -2.47
N ALA A 138 0.13 -21.79 -1.58
CA ALA A 138 0.04 -21.99 -0.14
C ALA A 138 -1.28 -22.62 0.28
N ALA A 139 -2.40 -22.35 -0.39
CA ALA A 139 -3.68 -23.03 -0.14
C ALA A 139 -3.59 -24.52 -0.44
N VAL A 140 -2.92 -24.91 -1.53
CA VAL A 140 -2.68 -26.33 -1.85
C VAL A 140 -1.79 -26.99 -0.80
N VAL A 141 -0.65 -26.37 -0.48
CA VAL A 141 0.31 -26.88 0.54
C VAL A 141 -0.38 -26.98 1.92
N GLY A 142 -1.23 -26.02 2.27
CA GLY A 142 -1.98 -25.99 3.53
C GLY A 142 -2.86 -27.23 3.74
N VAL A 143 -3.46 -27.76 2.66
CA VAL A 143 -4.24 -29.01 2.74
C VAL A 143 -3.37 -30.18 3.19
N PHE A 144 -2.15 -30.32 2.64
CA PHE A 144 -1.23 -31.41 2.99
C PHE A 144 -0.65 -31.25 4.40
N LEU A 145 -0.51 -30.00 4.87
CA LEU A 145 0.00 -29.71 6.22
C LEU A 145 -1.10 -29.70 7.30
N GLY A 146 -2.37 -29.88 6.93
CA GLY A 146 -3.50 -29.78 7.86
C GLY A 146 -3.65 -28.37 8.46
N ASP A 147 -3.40 -27.33 7.66
CA ASP A 147 -3.44 -25.94 8.09
C ASP A 147 -4.87 -25.53 8.50
N GLN A 148 -5.04 -25.15 9.77
CA GLN A 148 -6.33 -24.71 10.35
C GLN A 148 -6.35 -23.19 10.61
N GLY A 149 -5.61 -22.42 9.84
CA GLY A 149 -5.56 -20.96 9.95
C GLY A 149 -6.81 -20.26 9.38
N PRO A 150 -6.81 -18.93 9.40
CA PRO A 150 -7.91 -18.12 8.86
C PRO A 150 -7.97 -18.11 7.33
N PHE A 151 -7.01 -18.73 6.67
CA PHE A 151 -6.94 -18.81 5.21
C PHE A 151 -7.84 -19.95 4.68
N VAL A 152 -8.34 -19.74 3.47
CA VAL A 152 -9.22 -20.69 2.81
C VAL A 152 -8.47 -21.80 2.07
N GLY A 153 -9.19 -22.88 1.73
CA GLY A 153 -8.69 -23.97 0.89
C GLY A 153 -8.54 -23.58 -0.58
N PRO A 154 -7.95 -24.47 -1.42
CA PRO A 154 -7.61 -24.13 -2.81
C PRO A 154 -8.80 -23.70 -3.67
N TRP A 155 -9.94 -24.38 -3.51
CA TRP A 155 -11.17 -24.08 -4.27
C TRP A 155 -11.74 -22.72 -3.89
N ASP A 156 -11.87 -22.45 -2.58
CA ASP A 156 -12.36 -21.16 -2.10
C ASP A 156 -11.37 -20.01 -2.38
N ALA A 157 -10.07 -20.31 -2.41
CA ALA A 157 -9.05 -19.34 -2.82
C ALA A 157 -9.23 -18.92 -4.29
N PHE A 158 -9.46 -19.89 -5.18
CA PHE A 158 -9.72 -19.61 -6.59
C PHE A 158 -11.04 -18.84 -6.78
N LEU A 159 -12.15 -19.32 -6.15
CA LEU A 159 -13.42 -18.62 -6.20
C LEU A 159 -13.36 -17.23 -5.59
N GLY A 160 -12.67 -17.08 -4.47
CA GLY A 160 -12.47 -15.80 -3.81
C GLY A 160 -11.72 -14.80 -4.67
N ALA A 161 -10.70 -15.26 -5.39
CA ALA A 161 -9.99 -14.41 -6.35
C ALA A 161 -10.91 -13.93 -7.49
N CYS A 162 -11.69 -14.84 -8.07
CA CYS A 162 -12.64 -14.50 -9.13
C CYS A 162 -13.72 -13.53 -8.64
N VAL A 163 -14.30 -13.77 -7.46
CA VAL A 163 -15.34 -12.92 -6.87
C VAL A 163 -14.77 -11.54 -6.48
N GLY A 164 -13.60 -11.50 -5.85
CA GLY A 164 -12.96 -10.25 -5.46
C GLY A 164 -12.60 -9.36 -6.65
N ALA A 165 -11.93 -9.94 -7.65
CA ALA A 165 -11.61 -9.25 -8.90
C ALA A 165 -12.86 -8.82 -9.66
N GLY A 166 -13.86 -9.73 -9.79
CA GLY A 166 -15.11 -9.47 -10.48
C GLY A 166 -15.93 -8.36 -9.84
N ALA A 167 -16.01 -8.32 -8.50
CA ALA A 167 -16.73 -7.27 -7.78
C ALA A 167 -16.16 -5.89 -8.08
N ILE A 168 -14.83 -5.73 -8.00
CA ILE A 168 -14.17 -4.45 -8.30
C ILE A 168 -14.27 -4.11 -9.79
N ALA A 169 -14.11 -5.08 -10.69
CA ALA A 169 -14.26 -4.85 -12.13
C ALA A 169 -15.68 -4.38 -12.48
N ILE A 170 -16.73 -4.96 -11.88
CA ILE A 170 -18.12 -4.55 -12.09
C ILE A 170 -18.35 -3.14 -11.55
N VAL A 171 -17.85 -2.83 -10.34
CA VAL A 171 -17.98 -1.47 -9.76
C VAL A 171 -17.24 -0.44 -10.62
N GLY A 172 -16.03 -0.76 -11.10
CA GLY A 172 -15.26 0.10 -12.00
C GLY A 172 -16.01 0.35 -13.31
N TRP A 173 -16.52 -0.71 -13.95
CA TRP A 173 -17.30 -0.60 -15.19
C TRP A 173 -18.60 0.21 -15.03
N LEU A 174 -19.35 -0.02 -13.94
CA LEU A 174 -20.55 0.78 -13.64
C LEU A 174 -20.21 2.24 -13.39
N GLY A 175 -19.10 2.50 -12.67
CA GLY A 175 -18.61 3.87 -12.46
C GLY A 175 -18.23 4.57 -13.76
N GLU A 176 -17.53 3.87 -14.65
CA GLU A 176 -17.15 4.40 -15.97
C GLU A 176 -18.38 4.67 -16.85
N ALA A 177 -19.34 3.75 -16.88
CA ALA A 177 -20.59 3.92 -17.60
C ALA A 177 -21.40 5.12 -17.10
N ALA A 178 -21.43 5.35 -15.78
CA ALA A 178 -22.17 6.45 -15.16
C ALA A 178 -21.45 7.81 -15.28
N LEU A 179 -20.14 7.83 -15.05
CA LEU A 179 -19.35 9.06 -14.96
C LEU A 179 -18.64 9.43 -16.28
N LYS A 180 -18.64 8.52 -17.27
CA LYS A 180 -17.90 8.62 -18.54
C LYS A 180 -16.41 8.94 -18.37
N LYS A 181 -15.82 8.41 -17.30
CA LYS A 181 -14.40 8.53 -16.94
C LYS A 181 -13.97 7.21 -16.30
N GLU A 182 -12.70 6.85 -16.42
CA GLU A 182 -12.13 5.76 -15.66
C GLU A 182 -12.38 5.98 -14.16
N ALA A 183 -13.19 5.10 -13.57
CA ALA A 183 -13.61 5.23 -12.18
C ALA A 183 -12.67 4.48 -11.22
N MET A 184 -11.93 3.45 -11.72
CA MET A 184 -11.11 2.58 -10.88
C MET A 184 -9.95 1.99 -11.66
N GLY A 185 -8.78 1.91 -11.05
CA GLY A 185 -7.58 1.37 -11.67
C GLY A 185 -7.60 -0.16 -11.77
N PHE A 186 -6.96 -0.72 -12.81
CA PHE A 186 -6.81 -2.17 -12.94
C PHE A 186 -6.03 -2.81 -11.76
N GLY A 187 -5.17 -2.03 -11.10
CA GLY A 187 -4.46 -2.45 -9.89
C GLY A 187 -5.36 -2.86 -8.72
N ASP A 188 -6.53 -2.19 -8.56
CA ASP A 188 -7.51 -2.56 -7.54
C ASP A 188 -8.16 -3.92 -7.84
N VAL A 189 -8.37 -4.25 -9.12
CA VAL A 189 -8.89 -5.55 -9.56
C VAL A 189 -7.89 -6.65 -9.22
N THR A 190 -6.60 -6.46 -9.54
CA THR A 190 -5.55 -7.45 -9.24
C THR A 190 -5.29 -7.56 -7.74
N LEU A 191 -5.41 -6.47 -6.99
CA LEU A 191 -5.34 -6.48 -5.52
C LEU A 191 -6.47 -7.32 -4.93
N MET A 192 -7.71 -7.15 -5.41
CA MET A 192 -8.84 -7.92 -4.88
C MET A 192 -8.83 -9.38 -5.33
N ALA A 193 -8.19 -9.72 -6.46
CA ALA A 193 -7.87 -11.11 -6.78
C ALA A 193 -6.92 -11.72 -5.73
N PHE A 194 -5.84 -11.01 -5.40
CA PHE A 194 -4.88 -11.43 -4.37
C PHE A 194 -5.52 -11.55 -2.98
N VAL A 195 -6.30 -10.56 -2.55
CA VAL A 195 -7.01 -10.59 -1.26
C VAL A 195 -8.03 -11.71 -1.22
N GLY A 196 -8.85 -11.85 -2.28
CA GLY A 196 -9.87 -12.89 -2.38
C GLY A 196 -9.28 -14.31 -2.32
N ALA A 197 -8.09 -14.53 -2.90
CA ALA A 197 -7.36 -15.79 -2.77
C ALA A 197 -6.95 -16.13 -1.32
N ALA A 198 -6.80 -15.12 -0.46
CA ALA A 198 -6.50 -15.33 0.96
C ALA A 198 -7.73 -15.73 1.78
N ILE A 199 -8.86 -15.04 1.56
CA ILE A 199 -9.99 -14.99 2.49
C ILE A 199 -11.28 -15.66 1.95
N GLY A 200 -11.31 -16.01 0.66
CA GLY A 200 -12.48 -16.61 0.01
C GLY A 200 -13.53 -15.60 -0.44
N PRO A 201 -14.60 -16.08 -1.12
CA PRO A 201 -15.56 -15.22 -1.81
C PRO A 201 -16.37 -14.31 -0.88
N GLU A 202 -16.86 -14.83 0.23
CA GLU A 202 -17.73 -14.10 1.17
C GLU A 202 -16.98 -12.93 1.82
N LEU A 203 -15.78 -13.20 2.34
CA LEU A 203 -14.96 -12.19 3.01
C LEU A 203 -14.34 -11.21 2.01
N ALA A 204 -14.13 -11.61 0.75
CA ALA A 204 -13.69 -10.69 -0.30
C ALA A 204 -14.71 -9.58 -0.53
N LEU A 205 -16.00 -9.91 -0.63
CA LEU A 205 -17.09 -8.93 -0.74
C LEU A 205 -17.14 -8.04 0.51
N LEU A 206 -17.04 -8.64 1.70
CA LEU A 206 -17.01 -7.87 2.95
C LEU A 206 -15.82 -6.90 2.98
N THR A 207 -14.65 -7.31 2.47
CA THR A 207 -13.45 -6.45 2.39
C THR A 207 -13.69 -5.22 1.52
N VAL A 208 -14.34 -5.38 0.37
CA VAL A 208 -14.71 -4.24 -0.49
C VAL A 208 -15.61 -3.27 0.26
N PHE A 209 -16.63 -3.80 0.96
CA PHE A 209 -17.54 -2.97 1.77
C PHE A 209 -16.81 -2.22 2.89
N VAL A 210 -15.98 -2.91 3.66
CA VAL A 210 -15.23 -2.33 4.78
C VAL A 210 -14.22 -1.30 4.25
N GLY A 211 -13.50 -1.62 3.18
CA GLY A 211 -12.55 -0.70 2.54
C GLY A 211 -13.24 0.57 2.01
N ALA A 212 -14.38 0.42 1.34
CA ALA A 212 -15.17 1.54 0.87
C ALA A 212 -15.72 2.41 2.02
N ALA A 213 -16.19 1.79 3.11
CA ALA A 213 -16.66 2.51 4.29
C ALA A 213 -15.54 3.30 4.97
N ILE A 214 -14.36 2.68 5.16
CA ILE A 214 -13.17 3.36 5.71
C ILE A 214 -12.76 4.52 4.81
N GLY A 215 -12.68 4.30 3.49
CA GLY A 215 -12.35 5.33 2.52
C GLY A 215 -13.33 6.50 2.55
N ALA A 216 -14.64 6.23 2.59
CA ALA A 216 -15.67 7.26 2.67
C ALA A 216 -15.56 8.07 3.98
N ILE A 217 -15.34 7.42 5.13
CA ILE A 217 -15.17 8.08 6.42
C ILE A 217 -13.94 8.98 6.41
N VAL A 218 -12.80 8.48 5.93
CA VAL A 218 -11.55 9.26 5.85
C VAL A 218 -11.72 10.43 4.88
N PHE A 219 -12.36 10.21 3.73
CA PHE A 219 -12.64 11.27 2.77
C PHE A 219 -13.50 12.37 3.39
N LEU A 220 -14.62 12.02 4.01
CA LEU A 220 -15.56 12.99 4.60
C LEU A 220 -14.97 13.73 5.80
N LEU A 221 -14.26 13.04 6.69
CA LEU A 221 -13.78 13.62 7.94
C LEU A 221 -12.42 14.31 7.83
N ILE A 222 -11.56 13.89 6.91
CA ILE A 222 -10.19 14.38 6.82
C ILE A 222 -9.95 15.13 5.50
N VAL A 223 -10.20 14.47 4.36
CA VAL A 223 -9.82 15.02 3.05
C VAL A 223 -10.68 16.21 2.67
N LEU A 224 -11.99 16.11 2.84
CA LEU A 224 -12.94 17.17 2.48
C LEU A 224 -12.72 18.47 3.30
N PRO A 225 -12.60 18.45 4.65
CA PRO A 225 -12.36 19.68 5.40
C PRO A 225 -11.00 20.30 5.11
N ILE A 226 -9.93 19.49 4.96
CA ILE A 226 -8.60 20.01 4.61
C ILE A 226 -8.61 20.67 3.22
N SER A 227 -9.27 20.07 2.24
CA SER A 227 -9.37 20.64 0.89
C SER A 227 -10.15 21.97 0.87
N ARG A 228 -11.20 22.09 1.69
CA ARG A 228 -11.94 23.35 1.84
C ARG A 228 -11.11 24.44 2.51
N LEU A 229 -10.34 24.10 3.54
CA LEU A 229 -9.45 25.06 4.23
C LEU A 229 -8.32 25.57 3.31
N ARG A 230 -7.80 24.72 2.43
CA ARG A 230 -6.74 25.10 1.47
C ARG A 230 -7.23 25.94 0.28
N ARG A 231 -8.53 25.94 -0.01
CA ARG A 231 -9.13 26.75 -1.10
C ARG A 231 -9.35 28.22 -0.73
N ALA A 232 -9.35 28.57 0.55
CA ALA A 232 -9.69 29.92 1.02
C ALA A 232 -8.72 31.08 0.65
N PRO A 233 -7.39 30.92 0.34
CA PRO A 233 -6.51 32.06 0.08
C PRO A 233 -6.15 32.33 -1.39
N ARG A 234 -6.53 31.51 -2.38
CA ARG A 234 -6.07 31.69 -3.77
C ARG A 234 -6.73 32.84 -4.53
N ALA A 235 -7.90 33.29 -4.11
CA ALA A 235 -8.60 34.43 -4.73
C ALA A 235 -7.88 35.77 -4.55
N SER A 236 -7.10 35.95 -3.47
CA SER A 236 -6.38 37.20 -3.17
C SER A 236 -5.07 37.34 -3.96
N VAL A 237 -4.42 36.24 -4.32
CA VAL A 237 -3.13 36.26 -5.07
C VAL A 237 -3.38 36.51 -6.57
N ALA A 238 -4.45 35.96 -7.14
CA ALA A 238 -4.82 36.24 -8.52
C ALA A 238 -5.25 37.71 -8.73
N ALA A 239 -5.93 38.29 -7.75
CA ALA A 239 -6.29 39.72 -7.77
C ALA A 239 -5.05 40.62 -7.65
N ALA A 240 -4.05 40.22 -6.85
CA ALA A 240 -2.80 40.96 -6.69
C ALA A 240 -1.89 40.86 -7.94
N GLN A 241 -1.86 39.72 -8.62
CA GLN A 241 -1.11 39.54 -9.87
C GLN A 241 -1.74 40.27 -11.03
N GLY A 242 -3.08 40.33 -11.13
CA GLY A 242 -3.81 41.13 -12.14
C GLY A 242 -3.58 42.63 -11.97
N ALA A 243 -3.44 43.13 -10.76
CA ALA A 243 -3.12 44.53 -10.45
C ALA A 243 -1.66 44.93 -10.80
N MET A 244 -0.71 43.98 -10.72
CA MET A 244 0.69 44.23 -11.03
C MET A 244 1.02 44.18 -12.54
N ALA A 245 0.22 43.46 -13.33
CA ALA A 245 0.40 43.31 -14.76
C ALA A 245 0.01 44.59 -15.56
N VAL A 246 -0.68 45.54 -14.92
CA VAL A 246 -1.12 46.81 -15.57
C VAL A 246 -0.11 47.96 -15.39
N ALA A 247 0.93 47.78 -14.59
CA ALA A 247 1.83 48.87 -14.14
C ALA A 247 3.30 48.77 -14.59
N GLY A 248 3.70 47.97 -15.56
CA GLY A 248 5.12 47.87 -15.94
C GLY A 248 5.41 47.63 -17.41
N GLY A 249 6.08 48.61 -18.03
CA GLY A 249 6.65 48.55 -19.39
C GLY A 249 7.87 47.61 -19.49
N PRO A 250 8.47 47.44 -20.69
CA PRO A 250 9.39 46.32 -20.99
C PRO A 250 10.76 46.51 -20.41
N SER A 251 11.25 45.51 -19.70
CA SER A 251 12.70 45.39 -19.36
C SER A 251 13.13 43.94 -19.48
N ASP A 252 14.16 43.75 -20.28
CA ASP A 252 14.85 42.50 -20.60
C ASP A 252 15.32 41.76 -19.36
N VAL A 253 14.86 40.52 -19.18
CA VAL A 253 15.44 39.58 -18.22
C VAL A 253 15.83 38.31 -18.99
N PRO A 254 17.11 37.83 -18.83
CA PRO A 254 17.60 36.71 -19.62
C PRO A 254 16.88 35.40 -19.25
N VAL A 255 16.45 34.71 -20.30
CA VAL A 255 15.89 33.35 -20.28
C VAL A 255 17.00 32.38 -19.82
N GLY A 256 16.86 31.82 -18.65
CA GLY A 256 17.80 30.84 -18.16
C GLY A 256 17.56 30.36 -16.75
N LEU A 257 16.32 29.94 -16.45
CA LEU A 257 16.02 29.05 -15.31
C LEU A 257 14.58 28.53 -15.51
N THR A 258 14.45 27.51 -16.34
CA THR A 258 13.24 26.70 -16.37
C THR A 258 13.16 25.97 -15.05
N SER A 259 12.46 26.55 -14.09
CA SER A 259 11.92 25.78 -12.97
C SER A 259 10.97 24.75 -13.57
N GLU A 260 11.38 23.47 -13.57
CA GLU A 260 10.43 22.39 -13.81
C GLU A 260 9.19 22.62 -12.92
N PRO A 261 7.99 22.63 -13.48
CA PRO A 261 6.80 22.69 -12.65
C PRO A 261 6.81 21.43 -11.77
N LEU A 262 6.81 21.67 -10.46
CA LEU A 262 6.53 20.61 -9.48
C LEU A 262 5.30 19.83 -9.98
N LYS A 263 5.42 18.51 -10.03
CA LYS A 263 4.36 17.54 -10.41
C LYS A 263 3.16 17.56 -9.43
N ASP A 264 2.70 18.72 -9.04
CA ASP A 264 1.57 18.88 -8.11
C ASP A 264 0.19 18.83 -8.82
N ASP A 265 0.16 18.86 -10.17
CA ASP A 265 -1.11 18.90 -10.91
C ASP A 265 -1.75 17.53 -11.16
N ALA A 266 -1.04 16.41 -10.89
CA ALA A 266 -1.57 15.06 -11.11
C ALA A 266 -2.50 14.55 -9.98
N THR A 267 -2.65 15.31 -8.89
CA THR A 267 -3.38 14.86 -7.69
C THR A 267 -4.78 15.44 -7.55
N VAL A 268 -5.24 16.21 -8.53
CA VAL A 268 -6.54 16.91 -8.45
C VAL A 268 -7.34 16.66 -9.71
N ASP A 269 -8.54 16.11 -9.58
CA ASP A 269 -9.49 15.95 -10.68
C ASP A 269 -9.86 17.30 -11.32
N ALA A 270 -10.41 17.26 -12.55
CA ALA A 270 -10.94 18.45 -13.25
C ALA A 270 -11.95 19.27 -12.42
N HIS A 271 -12.48 18.70 -11.34
CA HIS A 271 -13.36 19.37 -10.36
C HIS A 271 -12.62 19.85 -9.11
N GLY A 272 -11.28 19.72 -9.06
CA GLY A 272 -10.47 20.18 -7.93
C GLY A 272 -10.62 19.32 -6.67
N LEU A 273 -11.07 18.07 -6.78
CA LEU A 273 -11.11 17.11 -5.68
C LEU A 273 -9.78 16.34 -5.61
N PRO A 274 -9.23 16.13 -4.41
CA PRO A 274 -8.02 15.34 -4.27
C PRO A 274 -8.30 13.88 -4.60
N HIS A 275 -7.40 13.28 -5.40
CA HIS A 275 -7.41 11.84 -5.67
C HIS A 275 -7.05 11.10 -4.38
N VAL A 276 -7.83 10.08 -4.01
CA VAL A 276 -7.60 9.29 -2.80
C VAL A 276 -7.28 7.86 -3.22
N PRO A 277 -6.09 7.33 -2.88
CA PRO A 277 -5.70 5.99 -3.27
C PRO A 277 -6.58 4.95 -2.56
N PHE A 278 -7.27 4.10 -3.33
CA PHE A 278 -8.24 3.14 -2.77
C PHE A 278 -7.56 1.91 -2.14
N GLY A 279 -6.43 1.48 -2.68
CA GLY A 279 -5.65 0.37 -2.16
C GLY A 279 -5.15 0.58 -0.72
N VAL A 280 -4.94 1.85 -0.31
CA VAL A 280 -4.59 2.20 1.08
C VAL A 280 -5.68 1.80 2.08
N PHE A 281 -6.94 1.78 1.67
CA PHE A 281 -8.07 1.38 2.52
C PHE A 281 -8.39 -0.10 2.40
N LEU A 282 -8.21 -0.68 1.22
CA LEU A 282 -8.43 -2.11 1.00
C LEU A 282 -7.41 -2.97 1.76
N ALA A 283 -6.16 -2.55 1.84
CA ALA A 283 -5.12 -3.33 2.52
C ALA A 283 -5.40 -3.56 4.01
N PRO A 284 -5.66 -2.54 4.85
CA PRO A 284 -6.05 -2.77 6.25
C PRO A 284 -7.41 -3.46 6.37
N ALA A 285 -8.38 -3.17 5.49
CA ALA A 285 -9.66 -3.86 5.47
C ALA A 285 -9.49 -5.37 5.27
N ALA A 286 -8.58 -5.79 4.38
CA ALA A 286 -8.28 -7.20 4.14
C ALA A 286 -7.72 -7.91 5.39
N ILE A 287 -6.87 -7.25 6.16
CA ILE A 287 -6.35 -7.80 7.43
C ILE A 287 -7.48 -7.94 8.47
N VAL A 288 -8.30 -6.91 8.61
CA VAL A 288 -9.43 -6.91 9.55
C VAL A 288 -10.43 -8.00 9.19
N THR A 289 -10.80 -8.14 7.92
CA THR A 289 -11.74 -9.15 7.47
C THR A 289 -11.18 -10.57 7.53
N LEU A 290 -9.88 -10.75 7.31
CA LEU A 290 -9.23 -12.06 7.49
C LEU A 290 -9.31 -12.52 8.95
N ILE A 291 -9.11 -11.61 9.92
CA ILE A 291 -9.07 -11.96 11.36
C ILE A 291 -10.46 -12.02 11.98
N TYR A 292 -11.32 -11.08 11.64
CA TYR A 292 -12.61 -10.86 12.33
C TYR A 292 -13.83 -11.05 11.43
N GLY A 293 -13.67 -11.21 10.11
CA GLY A 293 -14.77 -11.17 9.16
C GLY A 293 -15.82 -12.26 9.41
N ARG A 294 -15.39 -13.50 9.71
CA ARG A 294 -16.35 -14.58 10.05
C ARG A 294 -17.17 -14.26 11.30
N ARG A 295 -16.52 -13.75 12.35
CA ARG A 295 -17.22 -13.34 13.58
C ARG A 295 -18.24 -12.23 13.33
N LEU A 296 -17.90 -11.29 12.43
CA LEU A 296 -18.76 -10.19 12.03
C LEU A 296 -20.00 -10.70 11.29
N ILE A 297 -19.83 -11.65 10.36
CA ILE A 297 -20.92 -12.29 9.62
C ILE A 297 -21.80 -13.09 10.58
N ASP A 298 -21.22 -13.92 11.44
CA ASP A 298 -21.95 -14.75 12.40
C ASP A 298 -22.77 -13.88 13.37
N PHE A 299 -22.19 -12.78 13.86
CA PHE A 299 -22.89 -11.82 14.71
C PHE A 299 -24.08 -11.19 13.96
N TYR A 300 -23.88 -10.77 12.70
CA TYR A 300 -24.96 -10.18 11.90
C TYR A 300 -26.09 -11.19 11.64
N LEU A 301 -25.76 -12.43 11.28
CA LEU A 301 -26.74 -13.47 11.05
C LEU A 301 -27.53 -13.82 12.32
N ALA A 302 -26.86 -13.90 13.48
CA ALA A 302 -27.52 -14.12 14.77
C ALA A 302 -28.48 -12.97 15.10
N TYR A 303 -28.06 -11.71 14.89
CA TYR A 303 -28.90 -10.54 15.08
C TYR A 303 -30.13 -10.54 14.18
N MET A 304 -29.97 -10.91 12.89
CA MET A 304 -31.08 -11.00 11.93
C MET A 304 -32.03 -12.16 12.23
N ALA A 305 -31.52 -13.26 12.80
CA ALA A 305 -32.35 -14.43 13.22
C ALA A 305 -33.15 -14.18 14.51
N GLY A 306 -32.97 -13.02 15.17
CA GLY A 306 -33.69 -12.69 16.39
C GLY A 306 -33.21 -13.45 17.63
N ALA A 307 -31.94 -13.95 17.61
CA ALA A 307 -31.31 -14.67 18.72
C ALA A 307 -30.60 -13.75 19.68
#